data_ef3f69e4c5254a2c0288543e7670171d
#
_entry.id   ef3f69e4c5254a2c0288543e7670171d
#
_cell.length_a   1.000
_cell.length_b   1.000
_cell.length_c   1.000
_cell.angle_alpha   90.00
_cell.angle_beta   90.00
_cell.angle_gamma   90.00
#
_symmetry.space_group_name_H-M   'P 1'
#
loop_
_entity.id
_entity.type
_entity.pdbx_description
1 polymer ?
#
loop_
_entity_poly.entity_id
_entity_poly.type
_entity_poly.pdbx_seq_one_letter_code
_entity_poly.pdbx_strand_id
1 'polypeptide(L)'
;MKETNSINDLRNLLQQKWLLDGNCIEKKFQHLASILLHDVAILKGNKKYRLTDIEFYFYCPTHQDIITYPRNSKAGEWFFHSSGVDLSFESNVPMREKASTGKLIPCLTRDSAFGGILIRGIKHIDCFSDHQEEKYKLNGPMKVCEELFDKFDAFGNPDDFPRIILEKHNDTSHIKSSHRVNLKSGE
;
A
#
# COMPACT_ATOMS: atom_id res chain seq x y z
N MET A 1 3.23 -21.94 -0.50
CA MET A 1 3.36 -20.56 -1.03
C MET A 1 4.83 -20.34 -1.37
N LYS A 2 5.14 -19.68 -2.50
CA LYS A 2 6.53 -19.39 -2.87
C LYS A 2 7.06 -18.29 -1.94
N GLU A 3 8.28 -18.48 -1.45
CA GLU A 3 9.01 -17.40 -0.76
C GLU A 3 9.26 -16.23 -1.72
N THR A 4 9.10 -15.02 -1.20
CA THR A 4 9.40 -13.79 -1.95
C THR A 4 10.90 -13.55 -1.87
N ASN A 5 11.64 -13.90 -2.91
CA ASN A 5 13.10 -13.85 -2.92
C ASN A 5 13.65 -12.61 -3.66
N SER A 6 12.76 -11.82 -4.28
CA SER A 6 13.16 -10.59 -4.98
C SER A 6 12.05 -9.53 -4.90
N ILE A 7 12.43 -8.27 -5.11
CA ILE A 7 11.46 -7.17 -5.20
C ILE A 7 10.51 -7.34 -6.38
N ASN A 8 10.95 -8.04 -7.43
CA ASN A 8 10.10 -8.37 -8.58
C ASN A 8 9.04 -9.41 -8.21
N ASP A 9 9.35 -10.35 -7.32
CA ASP A 9 8.36 -11.31 -6.83
C ASP A 9 7.26 -10.60 -6.06
N LEU A 10 7.62 -9.64 -5.18
CA LEU A 10 6.63 -8.80 -4.49
C LEU A 10 5.78 -8.02 -5.49
N ARG A 11 6.40 -7.39 -6.50
CA ARG A 11 5.66 -6.65 -7.54
C ARG A 11 4.69 -7.55 -8.30
N ASN A 12 5.06 -8.81 -8.57
CA ASN A 12 4.18 -9.78 -9.23
C ASN A 12 2.94 -10.11 -8.39
N LEU A 13 3.05 -10.11 -7.05
CA LEU A 13 1.92 -10.30 -6.14
C LEU A 13 0.96 -9.09 -6.10
N LEU A 14 1.38 -7.93 -6.60
CA LEU A 14 0.55 -6.74 -6.74
C LEU A 14 -0.14 -6.65 -8.11
N GLN A 15 0.13 -7.58 -9.03
CA GLN A 15 -0.50 -7.62 -10.36
C GLN A 15 -1.92 -8.20 -10.30
N GLN A 16 -2.80 -7.69 -11.15
CA GLN A 16 -4.18 -8.19 -11.29
C GLN A 16 -4.24 -9.69 -11.56
N LYS A 17 -3.36 -10.18 -12.44
CA LYS A 17 -3.29 -11.61 -12.76
C LYS A 17 -3.18 -12.48 -11.52
N TRP A 18 -2.37 -12.08 -10.54
CA TRP A 18 -2.26 -12.83 -9.30
C TRP A 18 -3.44 -12.59 -8.37
N LEU A 19 -3.91 -11.33 -8.26
CA LEU A 19 -5.03 -10.97 -7.37
C LEU A 19 -6.34 -11.62 -7.79
N LEU A 20 -6.58 -11.76 -9.09
CA LEU A 20 -7.84 -12.32 -9.64
C LEU A 20 -7.77 -13.84 -9.88
N ASP A 21 -6.59 -14.46 -9.73
CA ASP A 21 -6.43 -15.90 -9.88
C ASP A 21 -7.01 -16.66 -8.68
N GLY A 22 -8.07 -17.44 -8.90
CA GLY A 22 -8.76 -18.22 -7.87
C GLY A 22 -9.70 -17.40 -6.96
N ASN A 23 -10.25 -18.05 -5.93
CA ASN A 23 -11.47 -17.60 -5.28
C ASN A 23 -11.31 -16.98 -3.88
N CYS A 24 -10.10 -16.74 -3.38
CA CYS A 24 -9.94 -16.28 -1.99
C CYS A 24 -9.01 -15.08 -1.89
N ILE A 25 -9.58 -13.89 -2.08
CA ILE A 25 -8.86 -12.62 -1.98
C ILE A 25 -8.28 -12.39 -0.58
N GLU A 26 -9.00 -12.82 0.48
CA GLU A 26 -8.57 -12.67 1.87
C GLU A 26 -7.27 -13.42 2.15
N LYS A 27 -7.11 -14.63 1.61
CA LYS A 27 -5.85 -15.39 1.76
C LYS A 27 -4.68 -14.70 1.07
N LYS A 28 -4.94 -14.01 -0.05
CA LYS A 28 -3.93 -13.22 -0.76
C LYS A 28 -3.56 -11.98 0.04
N PHE A 29 -4.52 -11.30 0.64
CA PHE A 29 -4.25 -10.19 1.55
C PHE A 29 -3.46 -10.63 2.78
N GLN A 30 -3.81 -11.76 3.39
CA GLN A 30 -3.04 -12.31 4.50
C GLN A 30 -1.60 -12.64 4.10
N HIS A 31 -1.38 -13.21 2.91
CA HIS A 31 -0.05 -13.49 2.39
C HIS A 31 0.75 -12.19 2.14
N LEU A 32 0.14 -11.22 1.47
CA LEU A 32 0.76 -9.89 1.26
C LEU A 32 1.07 -9.19 2.59
N ALA A 33 0.15 -9.24 3.55
CA ALA A 33 0.36 -8.66 4.88
C ALA A 33 1.57 -9.28 5.58
N SER A 34 1.71 -10.61 5.49
CA SER A 34 2.87 -11.30 6.07
C SER A 34 4.18 -10.78 5.46
N ILE A 35 4.26 -10.68 4.14
CA ILE A 35 5.47 -10.19 3.46
C ILE A 35 5.72 -8.72 3.83
N LEU A 36 4.70 -7.86 3.72
CA LEU A 36 4.86 -6.43 3.92
C LEU A 36 5.21 -6.04 5.36
N LEU A 37 4.75 -6.79 6.34
CA LEU A 37 5.00 -6.49 7.75
C LEU A 37 6.27 -7.15 8.29
N HIS A 38 6.78 -8.23 7.65
CA HIS A 38 7.93 -8.99 8.17
C HIS A 38 9.15 -8.98 7.26
N ASP A 39 8.96 -8.88 5.93
CA ASP A 39 10.03 -9.14 4.96
C ASP A 39 10.45 -7.91 4.16
N VAL A 40 9.86 -6.74 4.43
CA VAL A 40 10.21 -5.50 3.70
C VAL A 40 10.42 -4.31 4.62
N ALA A 41 11.16 -3.33 4.11
CA ALA A 41 11.27 -1.99 4.68
C ALA A 41 11.05 -0.93 3.59
N ILE A 42 10.73 0.29 4.01
CA ILE A 42 10.77 1.49 3.16
C ILE A 42 12.10 2.17 3.41
N LEU A 43 12.89 2.36 2.36
CA LEU A 43 14.12 3.15 2.38
C LEU A 43 13.83 4.54 1.81
N LYS A 44 14.13 5.60 2.59
CA LYS A 44 14.07 7.02 2.20
C LYS A 44 15.40 7.68 2.53
N GLY A 45 16.20 7.99 1.51
CA GLY A 45 17.57 8.43 1.73
C GLY A 45 18.35 7.39 2.55
N ASN A 46 18.84 7.81 3.71
CA ASN A 46 19.56 6.95 4.67
C ASN A 46 18.68 6.39 5.79
N LYS A 47 17.39 6.70 5.81
CA LYS A 47 16.45 6.22 6.82
C LYS A 47 15.72 4.98 6.34
N LYS A 48 15.52 4.02 7.24
CA LYS A 48 14.72 2.81 6.99
C LYS A 48 13.51 2.77 7.91
N TYR A 49 12.38 2.35 7.35
CA TYR A 49 11.13 2.21 8.08
C TYR A 49 10.53 0.83 7.81
N ARG A 50 10.17 0.11 8.85
CA ARG A 50 9.30 -1.06 8.71
C ARG A 50 7.84 -0.65 8.76
N LEU A 51 7.00 -1.38 8.06
CA LEU A 51 5.55 -1.23 8.11
C LEU A 51 5.02 -1.85 9.41
N THR A 52 4.11 -1.15 10.09
CA THR A 52 3.50 -1.63 11.35
C THR A 52 1.99 -1.73 11.28
N ASP A 53 1.37 -1.04 10.33
CA ASP A 53 -0.07 -1.06 10.11
C ASP A 53 -0.36 -0.78 8.63
N ILE A 54 -1.18 -1.63 8.01
CA ILE A 54 -1.58 -1.51 6.61
C ILE A 54 -3.06 -1.83 6.46
N GLU A 55 -3.69 -1.27 5.42
CA GLU A 55 -5.10 -1.50 5.15
C GLU A 55 -5.29 -1.76 3.65
N PHE A 56 -6.01 -2.85 3.32
CA PHE A 56 -6.26 -3.26 1.94
C PHE A 56 -7.53 -2.61 1.40
N TYR A 57 -7.44 -2.06 0.20
CA TYR A 57 -8.53 -1.54 -0.60
C TYR A 57 -8.48 -2.19 -1.97
N PHE A 58 -9.52 -2.92 -2.35
CA PHE A 58 -9.56 -3.57 -3.66
C PHE A 58 -10.98 -3.72 -4.17
N TYR A 59 -11.20 -3.27 -5.37
CA TYR A 59 -12.44 -3.45 -6.11
C TYR A 59 -12.21 -4.36 -7.32
N CYS A 60 -13.05 -5.35 -7.47
CA CYS A 60 -13.22 -6.12 -8.70
C CYS A 60 -14.66 -6.67 -8.75
N PRO A 61 -15.11 -7.26 -9.87
CA PRO A 61 -16.50 -7.74 -10.01
C PRO A 61 -16.96 -8.71 -8.93
N THR A 62 -16.03 -9.51 -8.38
CA THR A 62 -16.32 -10.52 -7.33
C THR A 62 -16.00 -10.02 -5.91
N HIS A 63 -15.41 -8.83 -5.78
CA HIS A 63 -15.08 -8.20 -4.50
C HIS A 63 -15.29 -6.68 -4.61
N GLN A 64 -16.53 -6.25 -4.37
CA GLN A 64 -16.96 -4.86 -4.59
C GLN A 64 -16.70 -3.98 -3.36
N ASP A 65 -15.48 -3.55 -3.18
CA ASP A 65 -15.12 -2.56 -2.17
C ASP A 65 -15.39 -1.15 -2.71
N ILE A 66 -16.58 -0.65 -2.42
CA ILE A 66 -17.12 0.61 -2.98
C ILE A 66 -16.40 1.89 -2.52
N ILE A 67 -15.60 1.81 -1.45
CA ILE A 67 -14.83 2.96 -0.97
C ILE A 67 -13.42 3.02 -1.57
N THR A 68 -13.03 2.02 -2.35
CA THR A 68 -11.77 2.02 -3.07
C THR A 68 -11.75 3.11 -4.14
N TYR A 69 -10.71 3.94 -4.14
CA TYR A 69 -10.53 4.98 -5.16
C TYR A 69 -10.20 4.36 -6.53
N PRO A 70 -11.04 4.62 -7.56
CA PRO A 70 -10.73 4.23 -8.94
C PRO A 70 -9.44 4.88 -9.41
N ARG A 71 -8.57 4.08 -10.03
CA ARG A 71 -7.26 4.53 -10.51
C ARG A 71 -6.81 3.74 -11.73
N ASN A 72 -5.86 4.31 -12.46
CA ASN A 72 -5.06 3.61 -13.46
C ASN A 72 -3.61 3.69 -13.00
N SER A 73 -3.04 2.58 -12.55
CA SER A 73 -1.70 2.52 -11.98
C SER A 73 -1.04 1.17 -12.24
N LYS A 74 0.29 1.16 -12.32
CA LYS A 74 1.08 -0.07 -12.35
C LYS A 74 1.22 -0.65 -10.95
N ALA A 75 1.49 -1.95 -10.88
CA ALA A 75 1.81 -2.63 -9.63
C ALA A 75 3.00 -1.97 -8.94
N GLY A 76 2.81 -1.57 -7.68
CA GLY A 76 3.84 -0.97 -6.84
C GLY A 76 4.08 0.53 -7.04
N GLU A 77 3.24 1.23 -7.81
CA GLU A 77 3.27 2.69 -7.85
C GLU A 77 2.72 3.29 -6.55
N TRP A 78 3.31 4.39 -6.10
CA TRP A 78 2.76 5.18 -5.01
C TRP A 78 1.55 5.98 -5.51
N PHE A 79 0.43 5.84 -4.82
CA PHE A 79 -0.80 6.56 -5.14
C PHE A 79 -1.21 7.45 -3.98
N PHE A 80 -1.21 8.75 -4.21
CA PHE A 80 -1.57 9.76 -3.21
C PHE A 80 -3.06 10.09 -3.28
N HIS A 81 -3.68 10.19 -2.13
CA HIS A 81 -5.07 10.62 -1.99
C HIS A 81 -5.28 11.36 -0.67
N SER A 82 -6.49 11.89 -0.45
CA SER A 82 -6.80 12.73 0.71
C SER A 82 -6.59 12.08 2.08
N SER A 83 -6.51 10.76 2.14
CA SER A 83 -6.34 10.01 3.39
C SER A 83 -4.93 9.46 3.60
N GLY A 84 -4.00 9.66 2.66
CA GLY A 84 -2.61 9.18 2.77
C GLY A 84 -2.00 8.70 1.45
N VAL A 85 -1.18 7.67 1.53
CA VAL A 85 -0.51 7.06 0.39
C VAL A 85 -0.69 5.54 0.37
N ASP A 86 -1.01 5.02 -0.81
CA ASP A 86 -1.12 3.60 -1.08
C ASP A 86 0.08 3.07 -1.88
N LEU A 87 0.47 1.84 -1.60
CA LEU A 87 1.19 1.00 -2.54
C LEU A 87 0.15 0.38 -3.49
N SER A 88 0.12 0.81 -4.76
CA SER A 88 -0.94 0.40 -5.69
C SER A 88 -0.86 -1.05 -6.09
N PHE A 89 -2.02 -1.69 -6.17
CA PHE A 89 -2.21 -2.83 -7.05
C PHE A 89 -2.20 -2.36 -8.52
N GLU A 90 -1.84 -3.26 -9.44
CA GLU A 90 -2.12 -3.00 -10.85
C GLU A 90 -3.60 -2.70 -11.03
N SER A 91 -3.91 -1.56 -11.64
CA SER A 91 -5.25 -1.01 -11.72
C SER A 91 -5.52 -0.50 -13.14
N ASN A 92 -6.70 -0.83 -13.68
CA ASN A 92 -7.01 -0.65 -15.11
C ASN A 92 -8.25 0.22 -15.35
N VAL A 93 -8.51 1.21 -14.50
CA VAL A 93 -9.67 2.10 -14.69
C VAL A 93 -9.28 3.29 -15.57
N PRO A 94 -9.75 3.36 -16.81
CA PRO A 94 -9.55 4.54 -17.65
C PRO A 94 -10.26 5.75 -17.04
N MET A 95 -9.61 6.90 -17.14
CA MET A 95 -10.18 8.18 -16.73
C MET A 95 -10.58 8.95 -17.98
N ARG A 96 -11.75 9.59 -17.96
CA ARG A 96 -12.21 10.47 -19.02
C ARG A 96 -12.55 11.85 -18.46
N GLU A 97 -12.36 12.86 -19.26
CA GLU A 97 -12.80 14.21 -18.94
C GLU A 97 -14.33 14.33 -19.08
N LYS A 98 -14.96 14.88 -18.04
CA LYS A 98 -16.38 15.24 -18.09
C LYS A 98 -16.53 16.57 -18.82
N ALA A 99 -17.12 16.58 -20.00
CA ALA A 99 -17.24 17.75 -20.88
C ALA A 99 -17.81 19.00 -20.18
N SER A 100 -18.72 18.83 -19.24
CA SER A 100 -19.37 19.95 -18.55
C SER A 100 -18.52 20.62 -17.45
N THR A 101 -17.45 19.96 -16.95
CA THR A 101 -16.70 20.45 -15.79
C THR A 101 -15.19 20.35 -15.93
N GLY A 102 -14.68 19.72 -16.98
CA GLY A 102 -13.24 19.39 -17.12
C GLY A 102 -12.69 18.40 -16.09
N LYS A 103 -13.53 17.85 -15.21
CA LYS A 103 -13.09 16.89 -14.20
C LYS A 103 -12.86 15.52 -14.83
N LEU A 104 -11.77 14.89 -14.42
CA LEU A 104 -11.53 13.47 -14.72
C LEU A 104 -12.51 12.62 -13.89
N ILE A 105 -13.24 11.74 -14.57
CA ILE A 105 -14.14 10.77 -13.97
C ILE A 105 -13.74 9.35 -14.38
N PRO A 106 -13.86 8.35 -13.49
CA PRO A 106 -13.53 6.97 -13.81
C PRO A 106 -14.56 6.36 -14.77
N CYS A 107 -14.07 5.58 -15.73
CA CYS A 107 -14.87 4.77 -16.62
C CYS A 107 -14.83 3.32 -16.17
N LEU A 108 -15.72 2.94 -15.25
CA LEU A 108 -15.82 1.55 -14.79
C LEU A 108 -16.42 0.65 -15.88
N THR A 109 -15.81 -0.49 -16.08
CA THR A 109 -16.28 -1.58 -16.95
C THR A 109 -16.52 -2.84 -16.11
N ARG A 110 -17.07 -3.87 -16.75
CA ARG A 110 -17.27 -5.16 -16.08
C ARG A 110 -15.96 -5.83 -15.63
N ASP A 111 -14.85 -5.49 -16.29
CA ASP A 111 -13.53 -6.06 -16.01
C ASP A 111 -12.64 -5.11 -15.22
N SER A 112 -13.21 -4.02 -14.68
CA SER A 112 -12.45 -3.08 -13.88
C SER A 112 -11.99 -3.72 -12.58
N ALA A 113 -10.67 -3.66 -12.34
CA ALA A 113 -10.07 -4.04 -11.07
C ALA A 113 -9.05 -2.98 -10.67
N PHE A 114 -9.12 -2.52 -9.43
CA PHE A 114 -8.27 -1.43 -8.94
C PHE A 114 -8.18 -1.43 -7.42
N GLY A 115 -7.13 -0.84 -6.90
CA GLY A 115 -6.94 -0.70 -5.47
C GLY A 115 -5.50 -0.49 -5.06
N GLY A 116 -5.26 -0.65 -3.77
CA GLY A 116 -3.93 -0.50 -3.19
C GLY A 116 -3.92 -0.89 -1.71
N ILE A 117 -2.77 -0.72 -1.12
CA ILE A 117 -2.48 -1.01 0.27
C ILE A 117 -2.12 0.32 0.93
N LEU A 118 -3.02 0.87 1.72
CA LEU A 118 -2.80 2.10 2.49
C LEU A 118 -1.78 1.83 3.58
N ILE A 119 -0.74 2.65 3.63
CA ILE A 119 0.26 2.59 4.70
C ILE A 119 -0.25 3.42 5.88
N ARG A 120 -0.63 2.76 6.97
CA ARG A 120 -1.22 3.40 8.15
C ARG A 120 -0.24 3.62 9.29
N GLY A 121 0.81 2.80 9.33
CA GLY A 121 1.80 2.90 10.39
C GLY A 121 3.18 2.47 9.93
N ILE A 122 4.19 3.20 10.39
CA ILE A 122 5.60 2.89 10.17
C ILE A 122 6.40 3.05 11.46
N LYS A 123 7.53 2.36 11.54
CA LYS A 123 8.51 2.47 12.63
C LYS A 123 9.90 2.62 12.04
N HIS A 124 10.67 3.59 12.49
CA HIS A 124 12.07 3.76 12.11
C HIS A 124 12.93 2.61 12.66
N ILE A 125 13.73 1.95 11.80
CA ILE A 125 14.48 0.75 12.19
C ILE A 125 15.81 1.10 12.87
N ASP A 126 16.47 2.15 12.45
CA ASP A 126 17.82 2.51 12.87
C ASP A 126 17.88 3.27 14.20
N CYS A 127 16.73 3.46 14.86
CA CYS A 127 16.64 4.18 16.13
C CYS A 127 16.78 3.23 17.32
N PHE A 128 17.94 3.18 17.78
CA PHE A 128 18.57 2.71 19.00
C PHE A 128 17.71 2.38 20.22
N SER A 129 17.98 1.21 20.81
CA SER A 129 17.62 0.72 22.16
C SER A 129 16.13 0.57 22.50
N ASP A 130 15.83 -0.54 23.15
CA ASP A 130 14.51 -1.04 23.53
C ASP A 130 13.60 -0.05 24.29
N HIS A 131 14.15 0.98 24.90
CA HIS A 131 13.38 1.97 25.66
C HIS A 131 12.90 3.19 24.86
N GLN A 132 13.29 3.32 23.58
CA GLN A 132 12.85 4.43 22.71
C GLN A 132 11.91 3.97 21.59
N GLU A 133 11.51 2.73 21.55
CA GLU A 133 10.73 2.13 20.48
C GLU A 133 9.41 2.83 20.18
N GLU A 134 8.66 3.26 21.19
CA GLU A 134 7.37 3.94 20.98
C GLU A 134 7.51 5.34 20.39
N LYS A 135 8.62 6.02 20.66
CA LYS A 135 8.85 7.41 20.26
C LYS A 135 9.04 7.57 18.75
N TYR A 136 9.39 6.49 18.06
CA TYR A 136 9.67 6.48 16.60
C TYR A 136 8.64 5.73 15.79
N LYS A 137 7.52 5.36 16.39
CA LYS A 137 6.39 4.77 15.73
C LYS A 137 5.40 5.84 15.32
N LEU A 138 5.15 5.95 14.02
CA LEU A 138 4.12 6.84 13.46
C LEU A 138 2.88 6.03 13.14
N ASN A 139 1.75 6.44 13.69
CA ASN A 139 0.44 5.88 13.42
C ASN A 139 -0.46 6.96 12.82
N GLY A 140 -1.16 6.61 11.78
CA GLY A 140 -2.06 7.48 11.03
C GLY A 140 -1.52 7.75 9.62
N PRO A 141 -2.33 7.48 8.58
CA PRO A 141 -1.86 7.45 7.19
C PRO A 141 -1.37 8.82 6.69
N MET A 142 -1.96 9.92 7.14
CA MET A 142 -1.47 11.26 6.77
C MET A 142 -0.09 11.55 7.37
N LYS A 143 0.15 11.18 8.64
CA LYS A 143 1.46 11.34 9.28
C LYS A 143 2.53 10.50 8.60
N VAL A 144 2.17 9.29 8.18
CA VAL A 144 3.04 8.42 7.40
C VAL A 144 3.37 9.05 6.05
N CYS A 145 2.35 9.58 5.35
CA CYS A 145 2.54 10.25 4.07
C CYS A 145 3.46 11.48 4.22
N GLU A 146 3.25 12.31 5.23
CA GLU A 146 4.11 13.47 5.53
C GLU A 146 5.55 13.03 5.83
N GLU A 147 5.77 12.04 6.69
CA GLU A 147 7.13 11.55 6.99
C GLU A 147 7.85 11.02 5.76
N LEU A 148 7.15 10.26 4.93
CA LEU A 148 7.76 9.64 3.75
C LEU A 148 7.95 10.62 2.59
N PHE A 149 7.03 11.61 2.40
CA PHE A 149 6.96 12.41 1.18
C PHE A 149 6.91 13.92 1.41
N ASP A 150 7.29 14.44 2.58
CA ASP A 150 7.10 15.85 2.92
C ASP A 150 8.02 16.83 2.18
N LYS A 151 9.25 16.44 1.92
CA LYS A 151 10.26 17.36 1.36
C LYS A 151 11.16 16.67 0.35
N PHE A 152 11.00 17.09 -0.89
CA PHE A 152 11.92 16.71 -1.97
C PHE A 152 12.53 17.97 -2.58
N ASP A 153 13.85 18.00 -2.65
CA ASP A 153 14.57 19.01 -3.40
C ASP A 153 14.36 18.75 -4.90
N ALA A 154 13.95 19.79 -5.64
CA ALA A 154 13.75 19.66 -7.09
C ALA A 154 15.04 19.32 -7.85
N PHE A 155 16.18 19.57 -7.26
CA PHE A 155 17.51 19.25 -7.79
C PHE A 155 18.19 18.10 -7.04
N GLY A 156 17.47 17.50 -6.10
CA GLY A 156 17.97 16.45 -5.22
C GLY A 156 18.17 15.10 -5.89
N ASN A 157 18.72 14.17 -5.13
CA ASN A 157 18.97 12.81 -5.59
C ASN A 157 17.65 12.03 -5.69
N PRO A 158 17.35 11.36 -6.83
CA PRO A 158 16.22 10.43 -6.93
C PRO A 158 16.22 9.31 -5.88
N ASP A 159 17.39 8.95 -5.34
CA ASP A 159 17.52 7.94 -4.27
C ASP A 159 16.91 8.38 -2.93
N ASP A 160 16.61 9.66 -2.75
CA ASP A 160 15.90 10.17 -1.57
C ASP A 160 14.40 9.84 -1.60
N PHE A 161 13.88 9.41 -2.75
CA PHE A 161 12.48 8.98 -2.88
C PHE A 161 12.25 7.66 -2.12
N PRO A 162 11.14 7.54 -1.40
CA PRO A 162 10.79 6.31 -0.71
C PRO A 162 10.66 5.13 -1.68
N ARG A 163 11.36 4.04 -1.37
CA ARG A 163 11.29 2.79 -2.14
C ARG A 163 11.17 1.58 -1.22
N ILE A 164 10.46 0.57 -1.66
CA ILE A 164 10.37 -0.71 -0.97
C ILE A 164 11.66 -1.50 -1.21
N ILE A 165 12.24 -2.03 -0.14
CA ILE A 165 13.38 -2.96 -0.17
C ILE A 165 13.01 -4.25 0.56
N LEU A 166 13.65 -5.36 0.20
CA LEU A 166 13.55 -6.60 0.97
C LEU A 166 14.48 -6.50 2.17
N GLU A 167 13.91 -6.67 3.35
CA GLU A 167 14.64 -6.68 4.61
C GLU A 167 13.84 -7.49 5.63
N LYS A 168 14.27 -8.73 5.88
CA LYS A 168 13.60 -9.61 6.86
C LYS A 168 13.81 -9.08 8.27
N HIS A 169 12.74 -9.01 9.02
CA HIS A 169 12.77 -8.62 10.42
C HIS A 169 12.63 -9.88 11.30
N ASN A 170 13.47 -10.00 12.33
CA ASN A 170 13.40 -11.10 13.29
C ASN A 170 12.21 -10.95 14.27
N ASP A 171 11.17 -10.26 13.87
CA ASP A 171 9.98 -10.05 14.69
C ASP A 171 9.04 -11.25 14.56
N THR A 172 8.86 -11.94 15.68
CA THR A 172 7.94 -13.08 15.81
C THR A 172 6.52 -12.64 16.19
N SER A 173 6.24 -11.34 16.16
CA SER A 173 4.91 -10.83 16.52
C SER A 173 3.84 -11.37 15.56
N HIS A 174 2.72 -11.80 16.15
CA HIS A 174 1.59 -12.25 15.36
C HIS A 174 0.88 -11.06 14.69
N ILE A 175 0.63 -11.19 13.38
CA ILE A 175 -0.20 -10.23 12.66
C ILE A 175 -1.62 -10.31 13.18
N LYS A 176 -2.12 -9.18 13.68
CA LYS A 176 -3.53 -9.03 14.05
C LYS A 176 -4.30 -8.48 12.87
N SER A 177 -5.39 -9.12 12.51
CA SER A 177 -6.32 -8.60 11.51
C SER A 177 -7.59 -8.09 12.19
N SER A 178 -8.15 -7.01 11.67
CA SER A 178 -9.43 -6.46 12.06
C SER A 178 -10.20 -6.00 10.84
N HIS A 179 -11.51 -5.87 10.97
CA HIS A 179 -12.30 -5.18 9.95
C HIS A 179 -11.93 -3.71 9.91
N ARG A 180 -11.99 -3.11 8.72
CA ARG A 180 -11.77 -1.68 8.55
C ARG A 180 -12.75 -0.88 9.41
N VAL A 181 -12.23 0.20 10.03
CA VAL A 181 -13.02 1.14 10.78
C VAL A 181 -13.83 2.00 9.79
N ASN A 182 -15.10 2.30 10.08
CA ASN A 182 -16.00 3.12 9.26
C ASN A 182 -16.57 2.49 7.98
N LEU A 183 -16.57 1.17 7.85
CA LEU A 183 -17.54 0.54 6.97
C LEU A 183 -18.93 0.78 7.59
N LYS A 184 -19.70 1.70 7.04
CA LYS A 184 -21.14 1.70 7.30
C LYS A 184 -21.63 0.34 6.85
N SER A 185 -22.16 -0.45 7.80
CA SER A 185 -22.90 -1.66 7.48
C SER A 185 -23.87 -1.29 6.37
N GLY A 186 -23.78 -1.94 5.22
CA GLY A 186 -24.55 -1.59 4.04
C GLY A 186 -26.02 -1.48 4.36
N GLU A 187 -26.61 -0.39 3.93
CA GLU A 187 -28.00 -0.32 3.59
C GLU A 187 -28.25 -1.03 2.27
#